data_547d0b16034e852dafe9b5e09f6aba1f
#
_entry.id   547d0b16034e852dafe9b5e09f6aba1f
#
_cell.length_a   1.000
_cell.length_b   1.000
_cell.length_c   1.000
_cell.angle_alpha   90.00
_cell.angle_beta   90.00
_cell.angle_gamma   90.00
#
_symmetry.space_group_name_H-M   'P 1'
#
loop_
_entity.id
_entity.type
_entity.pdbx_description
1 polymer ?
#
loop_
_entity_poly.entity_id
_entity_poly.type
_entity_poly.pdbx_seq_one_letter_code
_entity_poly.pdbx_strand_id
1 'polypeptide(L)'
;GIPGSVGCVEGYVKICGSLEVNLAEEENLIIVVPYTDAGWAPLLLKAKGIIAEVGGQLSHGAIIAREYGIPAVMNISGAMTRLQNGQKVRVDGYRGTVELLF
;
A
#
# COMPACT_ATOMS: atom_id res chain seq x y z
N GLY A 1 -1.86 11.20 4.44
CA GLY A 1 -1.62 10.14 5.40
C GLY A 1 -0.26 10.26 6.08
N ILE A 2 0.13 9.18 6.71
CA ILE A 2 1.39 9.11 7.47
C ILE A 2 2.44 8.42 6.61
N PRO A 3 3.65 9.01 6.43
CA PRO A 3 4.74 8.31 5.74
C PRO A 3 5.12 7.04 6.49
N GLY A 4 4.92 5.88 5.87
CA GLY A 4 5.26 4.60 6.45
C GLY A 4 6.63 4.10 6.04
N SER A 5 7.00 4.32 4.78
CA SER A 5 8.29 3.94 4.21
C SER A 5 8.62 4.90 3.08
N VAL A 6 9.85 5.40 3.07
CA VAL A 6 10.27 6.40 2.07
C VAL A 6 10.34 5.81 0.67
N GLY A 7 10.16 6.67 -0.32
CA GLY A 7 10.20 6.31 -1.72
C GLY A 7 8.99 6.83 -2.46
N CYS A 8 9.09 6.84 -3.78
CA CYS A 8 7.99 7.29 -4.63
C CYS A 8 7.82 6.27 -5.75
N VAL A 9 6.61 5.78 -5.96
CA VAL A 9 6.34 4.76 -6.95
C VAL A 9 4.97 4.99 -7.59
N GLU A 10 4.87 4.66 -8.87
CA GLU A 10 3.61 4.68 -9.61
C GLU A 10 3.20 3.26 -9.93
N GLY A 11 1.92 2.98 -9.86
CA GLY A 11 1.39 1.68 -10.17
C GLY A 11 -0.13 1.66 -10.15
N TYR A 12 -0.68 0.46 -10.24
CA TYR A 12 -2.13 0.26 -10.35
C TYR A 12 -2.68 -0.28 -9.03
N VAL A 13 -3.80 0.28 -8.62
CA VAL A 13 -4.44 -0.07 -7.35
C VAL A 13 -4.99 -1.50 -7.39
N LYS A 14 -4.72 -2.26 -6.33
CA LYS A 14 -5.38 -3.53 -6.05
C LYS A 14 -5.88 -3.49 -4.61
N ILE A 15 -7.19 -3.47 -4.46
CA ILE A 15 -7.80 -3.42 -3.13
C ILE A 15 -7.87 -4.82 -2.56
N CYS A 16 -7.26 -5.02 -1.40
CA CYS A 16 -7.13 -6.31 -0.76
C CYS A 16 -7.81 -6.28 0.61
N GLY A 17 -9.07 -6.71 0.66
CA GLY A 17 -9.80 -6.78 1.92
C GLY A 17 -9.52 -8.03 2.73
N SER A 18 -8.84 -9.02 2.14
CA SER A 18 -8.49 -10.26 2.82
C SER A 18 -7.18 -10.80 2.26
N LEU A 19 -6.63 -11.82 2.93
CA LEU A 19 -5.38 -12.46 2.50
C LEU A 19 -5.52 -13.40 1.31
N GLU A 20 -6.75 -13.66 0.86
CA GLU A 20 -7.04 -14.63 -0.19
C GLU A 20 -6.98 -14.06 -1.60
N VAL A 21 -6.37 -12.91 -1.76
CA VAL A 21 -6.26 -12.24 -3.06
C VAL A 21 -5.17 -12.90 -3.90
N ASN A 22 -5.49 -13.23 -5.15
CA ASN A 22 -4.52 -13.79 -6.08
C ASN A 22 -3.83 -12.67 -6.86
N LEU A 23 -2.53 -12.49 -6.64
CA LEU A 23 -1.72 -11.47 -7.30
C LEU A 23 -0.68 -12.06 -8.26
N ALA A 24 -0.74 -13.35 -8.54
CA ALA A 24 0.36 -14.09 -9.16
C ALA A 24 0.79 -13.58 -10.53
N GLU A 25 -0.11 -12.97 -11.30
CA GLU A 25 0.16 -12.57 -12.68
C GLU A 25 0.21 -11.05 -12.88
N GLU A 26 0.09 -10.28 -11.82
CA GLU A 26 0.02 -8.83 -11.95
C GLU A 26 1.33 -8.17 -11.52
N GLU A 27 1.72 -7.12 -12.23
CA GLU A 27 2.94 -6.35 -11.94
C GLU A 27 2.57 -4.91 -11.62
N ASN A 28 3.49 -4.21 -10.96
CA ASN A 28 3.35 -2.79 -10.62
C ASN A 28 2.12 -2.51 -9.77
N LEU A 29 1.81 -3.40 -8.83
CA LEU A 29 0.66 -3.25 -7.97
C LEU A 29 0.92 -2.36 -6.78
N ILE A 30 -0.01 -1.43 -6.56
CA ILE A 30 -0.12 -0.68 -5.32
C ILE A 30 -1.20 -1.36 -4.50
N ILE A 31 -0.80 -2.08 -3.46
CA ILE A 31 -1.75 -2.83 -2.64
C ILE A 31 -2.38 -1.92 -1.60
N VAL A 32 -3.71 -1.90 -1.57
CA VAL A 32 -4.49 -1.11 -0.62
C VAL A 32 -5.14 -2.06 0.36
N VAL A 33 -4.87 -1.87 1.64
CA VAL A 33 -5.35 -2.76 2.70
C VAL A 33 -6.05 -1.98 3.81
N PRO A 34 -7.00 -2.61 4.53
CA PRO A 34 -7.70 -1.90 5.61
C PRO A 34 -6.82 -1.67 6.84
N TYR A 35 -5.93 -2.60 7.12
CA TYR A 35 -4.97 -2.53 8.22
C TYR A 35 -3.88 -3.56 7.95
N THR A 36 -2.84 -3.57 8.77
CA THR A 36 -1.75 -4.55 8.60
C THR A 36 -1.42 -5.23 9.93
N ASP A 37 -1.11 -6.52 9.86
CA ASP A 37 -0.53 -7.28 10.96
C ASP A 37 0.47 -8.28 10.37
N ALA A 38 1.02 -9.15 11.21
CA ALA A 38 2.07 -10.07 10.78
C ALA A 38 1.60 -11.03 9.66
N GLY A 39 0.31 -11.36 9.63
CA GLY A 39 -0.24 -12.26 8.61
C GLY A 39 -0.28 -11.67 7.22
N TRP A 40 -0.18 -10.36 7.07
CA TRP A 40 -0.20 -9.70 5.77
C TRP A 40 1.14 -9.72 5.05
N ALA A 41 2.23 -10.07 5.76
CA ALA A 41 3.58 -9.99 5.20
C ALA A 41 3.75 -10.66 3.82
N PRO A 42 3.28 -11.90 3.60
CA PRO A 42 3.45 -12.52 2.28
C PRO A 42 2.80 -11.76 1.14
N LEU A 43 1.64 -11.14 1.40
CA LEU A 43 0.95 -10.33 0.41
C LEU A 43 1.68 -9.01 0.17
N LEU A 44 2.09 -8.35 1.23
CA LEU A 44 2.73 -7.04 1.13
C LEU A 44 4.07 -7.10 0.40
N LEU A 45 4.79 -8.19 0.50
CA LEU A 45 6.07 -8.35 -0.19
C LEU A 45 5.94 -8.41 -1.71
N LYS A 46 4.74 -8.62 -2.23
CA LYS A 46 4.48 -8.62 -3.68
C LYS A 46 4.14 -7.24 -4.22
N ALA A 47 3.98 -6.26 -3.34
CA ALA A 47 3.56 -4.92 -3.73
C ALA A 47 4.74 -4.08 -4.19
N LYS A 48 4.49 -3.17 -5.12
CA LYS A 48 5.42 -2.11 -5.46
C LYS A 48 5.26 -0.91 -4.54
N GLY A 49 4.05 -0.71 -4.03
CA GLY A 49 3.75 0.30 -3.03
C GLY A 49 2.61 -0.19 -2.16
N ILE A 50 2.49 0.36 -0.96
CA ILE A 50 1.51 -0.04 0.03
C ILE A 50 0.73 1.18 0.50
N ILE A 51 -0.61 1.04 0.53
CA ILE A 51 -1.49 2.03 1.12
C ILE A 51 -2.33 1.32 2.18
N ALA A 52 -2.26 1.79 3.42
CA ALA A 52 -3.07 1.24 4.51
C ALA A 52 -4.09 2.28 4.97
N GLU A 53 -5.34 1.85 5.12
CA GLU A 53 -6.39 2.74 5.60
C GLU A 53 -6.17 3.14 7.06
N VAL A 54 -5.73 2.20 7.87
CA VAL A 54 -5.45 2.40 9.29
C VAL A 54 -4.02 1.94 9.59
N GLY A 55 -3.34 2.68 10.45
CA GLY A 55 -2.00 2.32 10.90
C GLY A 55 -1.08 3.52 10.92
N GLY A 56 0.05 3.36 11.55
CA GLY A 56 1.06 4.39 11.68
C GLY A 56 2.45 3.88 11.37
N GLN A 57 3.47 4.64 11.75
CA GLN A 57 4.87 4.31 11.45
C GLN A 57 5.35 3.03 12.16
N LEU A 58 4.67 2.60 13.19
CA LEU A 58 5.03 1.39 13.94
C LEU A 58 4.15 0.20 13.59
N SER A 59 3.24 0.32 12.62
CA SER A 59 2.43 -0.80 12.18
C SER A 59 3.29 -1.84 11.44
N HIS A 60 2.83 -3.08 11.41
CA HIS A 60 3.54 -4.17 10.72
C HIS A 60 3.82 -3.85 9.26
N GLY A 61 2.84 -3.26 8.56
CA GLY A 61 3.02 -2.91 7.15
C GLY A 61 4.11 -1.87 6.93
N ALA A 62 4.19 -0.87 7.81
CA ALA A 62 5.23 0.15 7.71
C ALA A 62 6.61 -0.45 7.99
N ILE A 63 6.71 -1.31 8.99
CA ILE A 63 7.98 -1.96 9.34
C ILE A 63 8.46 -2.85 8.20
N ILE A 64 7.58 -3.68 7.65
CA ILE A 64 7.90 -4.56 6.52
C ILE A 64 8.31 -3.72 5.30
N ALA A 65 7.58 -2.67 5.00
CA ALA A 65 7.88 -1.82 3.86
C ALA A 65 9.28 -1.21 3.98
N ARG A 66 9.66 -0.74 5.17
CA ARG A 66 10.99 -0.19 5.39
C ARG A 66 12.09 -1.22 5.25
N GLU A 67 11.85 -2.46 5.70
CA GLU A 67 12.84 -3.54 5.58
C GLU A 67 13.11 -3.90 4.12
N TYR A 68 12.10 -3.85 3.27
CA TYR A 68 12.20 -4.32 1.89
C TYR A 68 12.24 -3.18 0.88
N GLY A 69 12.30 -1.93 1.35
CA GLY A 69 12.42 -0.77 0.46
C GLY A 69 11.18 -0.49 -0.36
N ILE A 70 10.00 -0.82 0.15
CA ILE A 70 8.73 -0.60 -0.55
C ILE A 70 8.13 0.72 -0.07
N PRO A 71 7.86 1.70 -0.96
CA PRO A 71 7.20 2.93 -0.55
C PRO A 71 5.82 2.64 0.06
N ALA A 72 5.50 3.30 1.17
CA ALA A 72 4.25 3.04 1.86
C ALA A 72 3.69 4.31 2.50
N VAL A 73 2.37 4.44 2.44
CA VAL A 73 1.62 5.51 3.10
C VAL A 73 0.56 4.87 3.97
N MET A 74 0.55 5.27 5.23
CA MET A 74 -0.37 4.74 6.24
C MET A 74 -1.45 5.76 6.57
N ASN A 75 -2.53 5.28 7.16
CA ASN A 75 -3.60 6.11 7.71
C ASN A 75 -4.27 7.02 6.67
N ILE A 76 -4.58 6.46 5.52
CA ILE A 76 -5.39 7.14 4.51
C ILE A 76 -6.86 6.80 4.77
N SER A 77 -7.57 7.71 5.40
CA SER A 77 -8.97 7.50 5.76
C SER A 77 -9.82 7.21 4.54
N GLY A 78 -10.56 6.10 4.59
CA GLY A 78 -11.43 5.69 3.51
C GLY A 78 -10.73 5.14 2.27
N ALA A 79 -9.45 4.77 2.37
CA ALA A 79 -8.69 4.29 1.20
C ALA A 79 -9.36 3.10 0.52
N MET A 80 -9.95 2.18 1.28
CA MET A 80 -10.61 1.00 0.73
C MET A 80 -11.82 1.30 -0.14
N THR A 81 -12.44 2.45 0.07
CA THR A 81 -13.65 2.86 -0.68
C THR A 81 -13.40 4.02 -1.64
N ARG A 82 -12.40 4.86 -1.36
CA ARG A 82 -12.08 6.01 -2.19
C ARG A 82 -11.26 5.65 -3.42
N LEU A 83 -10.53 4.55 -3.35
CA LEU A 83 -9.73 4.05 -4.47
C LEU A 83 -10.45 2.87 -5.14
N GLN A 84 -10.14 2.63 -6.39
CA GLN A 84 -10.75 1.54 -7.17
C GLN A 84 -9.66 0.72 -7.83
N ASN A 85 -9.91 -0.58 -7.97
CA ASN A 85 -9.00 -1.48 -8.67
C ASN A 85 -8.70 -0.96 -10.07
N GLY A 86 -7.44 -0.99 -10.44
CA GLY A 86 -7.00 -0.57 -11.78
C GLY A 86 -6.71 0.91 -11.92
N GLN A 87 -7.02 1.74 -10.93
CA GLN A 87 -6.62 3.15 -10.98
C GLN A 87 -5.10 3.27 -10.93
N LYS A 88 -4.55 4.19 -11.72
CA LYS A 88 -3.14 4.48 -11.64
C LYS A 88 -2.91 5.56 -10.59
N VAL A 89 -1.99 5.29 -9.66
CA VAL A 89 -1.68 6.21 -8.56
C VAL A 89 -0.19 6.34 -8.38
N ARG A 90 0.21 7.44 -7.75
CA ARG A 90 1.57 7.64 -7.26
C ARG A 90 1.54 7.60 -5.74
N VAL A 91 2.37 6.75 -5.17
CA VAL A 91 2.55 6.65 -3.72
C VAL A 91 3.83 7.40 -3.37
N ASP A 92 3.71 8.45 -2.56
CA ASP A 92 4.84 9.25 -2.11
C ASP A 92 5.05 9.00 -0.61
N GLY A 93 5.98 8.11 -0.31
CA GLY A 93 6.31 7.75 1.06
C GLY A 93 7.13 8.80 1.80
N TYR A 94 7.65 9.81 1.11
CA TYR A 94 8.32 10.93 1.76
C TYR A 94 7.31 11.89 2.37
N ARG A 95 6.23 12.17 1.64
CA ARG A 95 5.20 13.13 2.05
C ARG A 95 4.00 12.48 2.72
N GLY A 96 3.85 11.17 2.60
CA GLY A 96 2.66 10.48 3.07
C GLY A 96 1.42 10.78 2.22
N THR A 97 1.59 10.90 0.90
CA THR A 97 0.51 11.24 -0.02
C THR A 97 0.30 10.19 -1.09
N VAL A 98 -0.94 10.12 -1.58
CA VAL A 98 -1.31 9.28 -2.70
C VAL A 98 -1.99 10.17 -3.73
N GLU A 99 -1.49 10.15 -4.96
CA GLU A 99 -1.98 11.00 -6.04
C GLU A 99 -2.59 10.14 -7.15
N LEU A 100 -3.78 10.50 -7.60
CA LEU A 100 -4.43 9.82 -8.73
C LEU A 100 -3.82 10.32 -10.03
N LEU A 101 -3.38 9.40 -10.88
CA LEU A 101 -2.72 9.75 -12.13
C LEU A 101 -3.56 9.46 -13.38
N PHE A 102 -4.57 8.64 -13.29
CA PHE A 102 -5.34 8.15 -14.46
C PHE A 102 -4.99 8.80 -15.78
#